data_706f5ff6d8487e737948984a22f98e6b
#
_entry.id   706f5ff6d8487e737948984a22f98e6b
#
_cell.length_a   1.000
_cell.length_b   1.000
_cell.length_c   1.000
_cell.angle_alpha   90.00
_cell.angle_beta   90.00
_cell.angle_gamma   90.00
#
_symmetry.space_group_name_H-M   'P 1'
#
loop_
_entity.id
_entity.type
_entity.pdbx_description
1 polymer ?
#
loop_
_entity_poly.entity_id
_entity_poly.type
_entity_poly.pdbx_seq_one_letter_code
_entity_poly.pdbx_strand_id
1 'polypeptide(L)'
;MKVLKSTLAIVTAATVLGISGLAQAGATLDAVQKKGFVQCGVSDGLPGFSVPDASGKILGIDADYCRAVAAAVFGDATKVKFSQLNAKERFTALQSGEVDILSRNTTMTSSRDAGMGLKFPGFITYYDGIGFLVNSKLGVKSAKELDGATICIQAGYHHRAERFRLLPWQQPQVHPDHLRHLR
;
A
#
# COMPACT_ATOMS: atom_id res chain seq x y z
N MET A 1 -7.59 -1.52 -62.21
CA MET A 1 -6.33 -1.33 -61.47
C MET A 1 -6.43 -0.39 -60.28
N LYS A 2 -7.35 0.58 -60.22
CA LYS A 2 -7.47 1.53 -59.05
C LYS A 2 -8.14 0.90 -57.82
N VAL A 3 -9.08 -0.02 -57.99
CA VAL A 3 -9.81 -0.67 -56.89
C VAL A 3 -8.92 -1.65 -56.11
N LEU A 4 -8.00 -2.34 -56.79
CA LEU A 4 -7.09 -3.33 -56.16
C LEU A 4 -6.03 -2.67 -55.24
N LYS A 5 -5.65 -1.42 -55.55
CA LYS A 5 -4.70 -0.66 -54.71
C LYS A 5 -5.34 -0.13 -53.42
N SER A 6 -6.64 0.19 -53.45
CA SER A 6 -7.39 0.68 -52.27
C SER A 6 -7.69 -0.43 -51.28
N THR A 7 -7.97 -1.65 -51.70
CA THR A 7 -8.21 -2.81 -50.83
C THR A 7 -6.95 -3.26 -50.10
N LEU A 8 -5.78 -3.18 -50.76
CA LEU A 8 -4.51 -3.55 -50.12
C LEU A 8 -4.12 -2.56 -49.03
N ALA A 9 -4.40 -1.27 -49.18
CA ALA A 9 -4.13 -0.23 -48.21
C ALA A 9 -5.01 -0.36 -46.95
N ILE A 10 -6.27 -0.79 -47.09
CA ILE A 10 -7.21 -0.97 -45.98
C ILE A 10 -6.83 -2.20 -45.14
N VAL A 11 -6.39 -3.29 -45.77
CA VAL A 11 -5.96 -4.51 -45.07
C VAL A 11 -4.68 -4.26 -44.27
N THR A 12 -3.74 -3.46 -44.78
CA THR A 12 -2.50 -3.12 -44.06
C THR A 12 -2.74 -2.20 -42.87
N ALA A 13 -3.71 -1.28 -42.96
CA ALA A 13 -4.06 -0.39 -41.84
C ALA A 13 -4.77 -1.14 -40.71
N ALA A 14 -5.61 -2.14 -41.01
CA ALA A 14 -6.30 -2.94 -40.01
C ALA A 14 -5.37 -3.86 -39.21
N THR A 15 -4.28 -4.34 -39.81
CA THR A 15 -3.28 -5.18 -39.12
C THR A 15 -2.38 -4.41 -38.14
N VAL A 16 -2.16 -3.13 -38.37
CA VAL A 16 -1.34 -2.29 -37.47
C VAL A 16 -2.10 -1.88 -36.20
N LEU A 17 -3.43 -1.73 -36.29
CA LEU A 17 -4.27 -1.38 -35.14
C LEU A 17 -4.53 -2.56 -34.16
N GLY A 18 -4.33 -3.81 -34.62
CA GLY A 18 -4.57 -5.01 -33.81
C GLY A 18 -3.40 -5.39 -32.86
N ILE A 19 -2.22 -4.76 -33.02
CA ILE A 19 -1.01 -5.14 -32.24
C ILE A 19 -0.82 -4.29 -30.98
N SER A 20 -1.56 -3.18 -30.85
CA SER A 20 -1.39 -2.24 -29.74
C SER A 20 -2.02 -2.70 -28.42
N GLY A 21 -2.69 -3.85 -28.37
CA GLY A 21 -3.43 -4.33 -27.19
C GLY A 21 -2.72 -5.39 -26.34
N LEU A 22 -1.54 -5.83 -26.74
CA LEU A 22 -0.87 -6.96 -26.07
C LEU A 22 0.35 -6.51 -25.28
N ALA A 23 0.24 -5.49 -24.49
CA ALA A 23 1.36 -5.31 -23.62
C ALA A 23 1.12 -4.30 -22.54
N GLN A 24 1.27 -4.68 -21.40
CA GLN A 24 1.87 -3.92 -20.29
C GLN A 24 1.42 -4.46 -18.92
N ALA A 25 1.08 -5.72 -18.89
CA ALA A 25 1.10 -6.42 -17.61
C ALA A 25 2.55 -6.83 -17.23
N GLY A 26 3.55 -6.32 -17.97
CA GLY A 26 4.80 -7.01 -18.17
C GLY A 26 5.94 -6.66 -17.22
N ALA A 27 6.39 -5.41 -17.17
CA ALA A 27 7.75 -5.15 -16.66
C ALA A 27 7.98 -5.61 -15.21
N THR A 28 7.05 -5.37 -14.30
CA THR A 28 7.18 -5.82 -12.92
C THR A 28 6.99 -7.34 -12.80
N LEU A 29 6.00 -7.91 -13.49
CA LEU A 29 5.76 -9.35 -13.48
C LEU A 29 6.94 -10.12 -14.08
N ASP A 30 7.46 -9.65 -15.23
CA ASP A 30 8.63 -10.26 -15.88
C ASP A 30 9.86 -10.21 -14.97
N ALA A 31 10.07 -9.08 -14.28
CA ALA A 31 11.16 -8.94 -13.31
C ALA A 31 11.00 -9.90 -12.11
N VAL A 32 9.77 -10.04 -11.59
CA VAL A 32 9.45 -10.97 -10.50
C VAL A 32 9.66 -12.40 -10.95
N GLN A 33 9.17 -12.79 -12.12
CA GLN A 33 9.35 -14.13 -12.68
C GLN A 33 10.84 -14.46 -12.90
N LYS A 34 11.61 -13.53 -13.45
CA LYS A 34 13.05 -13.68 -13.63
C LYS A 34 13.79 -13.80 -12.30
N LYS A 35 13.37 -13.08 -11.27
CA LYS A 35 13.93 -13.11 -9.92
C LYS A 35 13.59 -14.42 -9.20
N GLY A 36 12.47 -15.07 -9.53
CA GLY A 36 12.02 -16.35 -9.00
C GLY A 36 11.30 -16.27 -7.65
N PHE A 37 10.96 -15.08 -7.17
CA PHE A 37 10.17 -14.86 -5.95
C PHE A 37 9.53 -13.46 -5.94
N VAL A 38 8.48 -13.31 -5.14
CA VAL A 38 7.86 -12.01 -4.86
C VAL A 38 8.54 -11.38 -3.65
N GLN A 39 9.02 -10.14 -3.76
CA GLN A 39 9.48 -9.36 -2.62
C GLN A 39 8.30 -8.55 -2.08
N CYS A 40 7.83 -8.90 -0.89
CA CYS A 40 6.64 -8.32 -0.29
C CYS A 40 6.99 -7.43 0.90
N GLY A 41 6.57 -6.17 0.86
CA GLY A 41 6.62 -5.26 1.99
C GLY A 41 5.42 -5.47 2.92
N VAL A 42 5.68 -5.72 4.19
CA VAL A 42 4.68 -5.91 5.25
C VAL A 42 4.93 -4.96 6.41
N SER A 43 4.03 -4.91 7.40
CA SER A 43 4.24 -4.10 8.61
C SER A 43 5.35 -4.69 9.47
N ASP A 44 6.01 -3.83 10.23
CA ASP A 44 7.08 -4.15 11.18
C ASP A 44 6.58 -4.75 12.51
N GLY A 45 5.31 -5.13 12.59
CA GLY A 45 4.76 -5.82 13.77
C GLY A 45 3.33 -5.44 14.10
N LEU A 46 2.38 -5.83 13.26
CA LEU A 46 0.95 -5.63 13.53
C LEU A 46 0.27 -6.98 13.78
N PRO A 47 -0.17 -7.26 15.04
CA PRO A 47 -0.80 -8.53 15.38
C PRO A 47 -2.00 -8.85 14.48
N GLY A 48 -2.09 -10.11 14.02
CA GLY A 48 -3.12 -10.57 13.07
C GLY A 48 -2.84 -10.22 11.61
N PHE A 49 -1.96 -9.27 11.32
CA PHE A 49 -1.65 -8.81 9.96
C PHE A 49 -0.28 -9.26 9.49
N SER A 50 0.78 -8.88 10.21
CA SER A 50 2.15 -9.31 9.91
C SER A 50 3.00 -9.26 11.17
N VAL A 51 3.25 -10.42 11.76
CA VAL A 51 4.09 -10.58 12.96
C VAL A 51 5.00 -11.78 12.77
N PRO A 52 6.29 -11.69 13.10
CA PRO A 52 7.15 -12.86 13.12
C PRO A 52 6.76 -13.79 14.28
N ASP A 53 6.71 -15.09 14.02
CA ASP A 53 6.64 -16.12 15.07
C ASP A 53 8.02 -16.38 15.70
N ALA A 54 8.08 -17.31 16.63
CA ALA A 54 9.32 -17.66 17.33
C ALA A 54 10.42 -18.22 16.36
N SER A 55 10.06 -18.66 15.18
CA SER A 55 10.99 -19.11 14.13
C SER A 55 11.40 -18.00 13.16
N GLY A 56 10.83 -16.80 13.30
CA GLY A 56 11.03 -15.69 12.38
C GLY A 56 10.12 -15.73 11.15
N LYS A 57 9.20 -16.67 11.05
CA LYS A 57 8.23 -16.74 9.95
C LYS A 57 7.16 -15.67 10.15
N ILE A 58 6.95 -14.83 9.13
CA ILE A 58 5.91 -13.79 9.18
C ILE A 58 4.53 -14.42 9.01
N LEU A 59 3.64 -14.18 9.97
CA LEU A 59 2.27 -14.68 10.02
C LEU A 59 1.27 -13.53 9.96
N GLY A 60 0.06 -13.82 9.48
CA GLY A 60 -1.07 -12.91 9.43
C GLY A 60 -1.57 -12.62 8.01
N ILE A 61 -2.72 -11.94 7.93
CA ILE A 61 -3.46 -11.76 6.67
C ILE A 61 -2.65 -11.03 5.58
N ASP A 62 -1.82 -10.06 5.95
CA ASP A 62 -0.96 -9.34 5.01
C ASP A 62 0.10 -10.27 4.40
N ALA A 63 0.68 -11.14 5.23
CA ALA A 63 1.65 -12.14 4.78
C ALA A 63 1.00 -13.22 3.92
N ASP A 64 -0.21 -13.65 4.28
CA ASP A 64 -0.93 -14.68 3.54
C ASP A 64 -1.39 -14.16 2.17
N TYR A 65 -1.76 -12.88 2.07
CA TYR A 65 -2.02 -12.25 0.78
C TYR A 65 -0.78 -12.31 -0.14
N CYS A 66 0.40 -12.01 0.37
CA CYS A 66 1.63 -12.12 -0.42
C CYS A 66 1.98 -13.56 -0.81
N ARG A 67 1.67 -14.55 0.05
CA ARG A 67 1.79 -15.96 -0.30
C ARG A 67 0.82 -16.37 -1.41
N ALA A 68 -0.41 -15.84 -1.37
CA ALA A 68 -1.38 -16.05 -2.43
C ALA A 68 -0.93 -15.47 -3.77
N VAL A 69 -0.34 -14.26 -3.76
CA VAL A 69 0.26 -13.66 -4.96
C VAL A 69 1.42 -14.53 -5.49
N ALA A 70 2.30 -15.00 -4.61
CA ALA A 70 3.40 -15.90 -5.01
C ALA A 70 2.87 -17.22 -5.61
N ALA A 71 1.83 -17.80 -5.00
CA ALA A 71 1.18 -19.00 -5.55
C ALA A 71 0.56 -18.73 -6.93
N ALA A 72 -0.05 -17.56 -7.13
CA ALA A 72 -0.62 -17.21 -8.43
C ALA A 72 0.44 -17.02 -9.52
N VAL A 73 1.60 -16.45 -9.16
CA VAL A 73 2.69 -16.16 -10.12
C VAL A 73 3.54 -17.38 -10.42
N PHE A 74 3.81 -18.22 -9.41
CA PHE A 74 4.78 -19.32 -9.49
C PHE A 74 4.17 -20.70 -9.29
N GLY A 75 2.89 -20.81 -8.96
CA GLY A 75 2.29 -22.08 -8.50
C GLY A 75 2.79 -22.53 -7.11
N ASP A 76 3.52 -21.67 -6.40
CA ASP A 76 4.19 -21.99 -5.14
C ASP A 76 4.13 -20.81 -4.15
N ALA A 77 3.37 -20.96 -3.08
CA ALA A 77 3.21 -19.97 -2.02
C ALA A 77 4.49 -19.67 -1.23
N THR A 78 5.51 -20.52 -1.34
CA THR A 78 6.80 -20.34 -0.66
C THR A 78 7.73 -19.38 -1.41
N LYS A 79 7.43 -19.06 -2.67
CA LYS A 79 8.18 -18.13 -3.51
C LYS A 79 7.94 -16.66 -3.15
N VAL A 80 8.01 -16.34 -1.86
CA VAL A 80 7.86 -14.99 -1.32
C VAL A 80 8.95 -14.71 -0.29
N LYS A 81 9.47 -13.47 -0.32
CA LYS A 81 10.34 -12.92 0.71
C LYS A 81 9.68 -11.69 1.30
N PHE A 82 9.87 -11.47 2.60
CA PHE A 82 9.24 -10.38 3.31
C PHE A 82 10.25 -9.29 3.69
N SER A 83 9.89 -8.03 3.48
CA SER A 83 10.55 -6.86 4.05
C SER A 83 9.61 -6.23 5.07
N GLN A 84 10.03 -6.16 6.33
CA GLN A 84 9.30 -5.42 7.35
C GLN A 84 9.61 -3.94 7.21
N LEU A 85 8.58 -3.13 6.98
CA LEU A 85 8.71 -1.70 6.69
C LEU A 85 7.83 -0.91 7.65
N ASN A 86 8.33 0.20 8.14
CA ASN A 86 7.53 1.14 8.91
C ASN A 86 6.67 2.05 7.99
N ALA A 87 5.85 2.89 8.60
CA ALA A 87 4.92 3.75 7.86
C ALA A 87 5.62 4.80 6.98
N LYS A 88 6.84 5.20 7.32
CA LYS A 88 7.60 6.23 6.60
C LYS A 88 8.32 5.66 5.37
N GLU A 89 8.85 4.45 5.49
CA GLU A 89 9.71 3.81 4.49
C GLU A 89 8.93 3.09 3.38
N ARG A 90 7.75 2.58 3.70
CA ARG A 90 6.99 1.68 2.83
C ARG A 90 6.78 2.16 1.40
N PHE A 91 6.52 3.45 1.20
CA PHE A 91 6.27 3.99 -0.15
C PHE A 91 7.55 4.19 -0.92
N THR A 92 8.63 4.61 -0.26
CA THR A 92 9.95 4.71 -0.88
C THR A 92 10.45 3.34 -1.32
N ALA A 93 10.30 2.32 -0.48
CA ALA A 93 10.67 0.94 -0.81
C ALA A 93 9.88 0.40 -2.03
N LEU A 94 8.58 0.72 -2.12
CA LEU A 94 7.78 0.34 -3.29
C LEU A 94 8.19 1.10 -4.55
N GLN A 95 8.38 2.42 -4.45
CA GLN A 95 8.74 3.26 -5.59
C GLN A 95 10.16 3.00 -6.11
N SER A 96 11.09 2.61 -5.24
CA SER A 96 12.46 2.23 -5.63
C SER A 96 12.57 0.81 -6.21
N GLY A 97 11.51 0.00 -6.08
CA GLY A 97 11.54 -1.41 -6.48
C GLY A 97 12.26 -2.33 -5.49
N GLU A 98 12.54 -1.85 -4.27
CA GLU A 98 13.02 -2.70 -3.17
C GLU A 98 11.99 -3.78 -2.82
N VAL A 99 10.70 -3.45 -2.90
CA VAL A 99 9.60 -4.40 -2.83
C VAL A 99 8.75 -4.33 -4.09
N ASP A 100 8.24 -5.48 -4.54
CA ASP A 100 7.39 -5.60 -5.73
C ASP A 100 5.93 -5.26 -5.41
N ILE A 101 5.51 -5.59 -4.19
CA ILE A 101 4.16 -5.38 -3.67
C ILE A 101 4.22 -4.95 -2.21
N LEU A 102 3.27 -4.13 -1.82
CA LEU A 102 3.11 -3.70 -0.44
C LEU A 102 1.77 -4.22 0.08
N SER A 103 1.80 -5.16 1.03
CA SER A 103 0.63 -5.70 1.72
C SER A 103 0.71 -5.35 3.20
N ARG A 104 0.02 -4.29 3.58
CA ARG A 104 -0.01 -3.81 4.96
C ARG A 104 -1.11 -2.76 5.14
N ASN A 105 -1.32 -2.28 6.38
CA ASN A 105 -2.27 -1.24 6.75
C ASN A 105 -2.03 0.08 5.97
N THR A 106 -2.44 0.10 4.70
CA THR A 106 -2.24 1.21 3.77
C THR A 106 -3.57 1.60 3.14
N THR A 107 -4.12 2.72 3.58
CA THR A 107 -5.37 3.25 3.04
C THR A 107 -5.16 3.75 1.62
N MET A 108 -6.05 3.38 0.70
CA MET A 108 -6.13 4.00 -0.62
C MET A 108 -6.65 5.43 -0.48
N THR A 109 -5.91 6.38 -1.04
CA THR A 109 -6.32 7.79 -1.13
C THR A 109 -5.98 8.35 -2.50
N SER A 110 -6.72 9.36 -2.95
CA SER A 110 -6.43 10.03 -4.23
C SER A 110 -5.02 10.61 -4.30
N SER A 111 -4.50 11.12 -3.18
CA SER A 111 -3.13 11.63 -3.13
C SER A 111 -2.07 10.53 -3.29
N ARG A 112 -2.34 9.32 -2.82
CA ARG A 112 -1.44 8.17 -2.99
C ARG A 112 -1.54 7.59 -4.39
N ASP A 113 -2.75 7.42 -4.90
CA ASP A 113 -2.97 6.87 -6.24
C ASP A 113 -2.49 7.85 -7.33
N ALA A 114 -3.10 9.04 -7.42
CA ALA A 114 -2.78 10.01 -8.45
C ALA A 114 -1.52 10.82 -8.15
N GLY A 115 -1.32 11.25 -6.90
CA GLY A 115 -0.21 12.14 -6.53
C GLY A 115 1.12 11.42 -6.36
N MET A 116 1.13 10.18 -5.88
CA MET A 116 2.34 9.38 -5.71
C MET A 116 2.52 8.29 -6.75
N GLY A 117 1.55 8.11 -7.66
CA GLY A 117 1.56 7.08 -8.69
C GLY A 117 1.45 5.65 -8.15
N LEU A 118 0.93 5.47 -6.94
CA LEU A 118 0.76 4.15 -6.35
C LEU A 118 -0.49 3.50 -6.91
N LYS A 119 -0.39 2.25 -7.34
CA LYS A 119 -1.53 1.47 -7.79
C LYS A 119 -2.07 0.59 -6.65
N PHE A 120 -3.38 0.58 -6.52
CA PHE A 120 -4.10 -0.24 -5.54
C PHE A 120 -4.98 -1.28 -6.28
N PRO A 121 -4.37 -2.29 -6.94
CA PRO A 121 -5.10 -3.27 -7.73
C PRO A 121 -5.76 -4.36 -6.89
N GLY A 122 -5.41 -4.42 -5.62
CA GLY A 122 -5.82 -5.47 -4.71
C GLY A 122 -7.14 -5.20 -4.02
N PHE A 123 -7.56 -6.18 -3.25
CA PHE A 123 -8.75 -6.11 -2.42
C PHE A 123 -8.48 -5.34 -1.13
N ILE A 124 -9.52 -4.74 -0.57
CA ILE A 124 -9.51 -4.28 0.82
C ILE A 124 -9.54 -5.54 1.69
N THR A 125 -8.42 -5.82 2.37
CA THR A 125 -8.28 -7.00 3.24
C THR A 125 -8.94 -6.81 4.59
N TYR A 126 -9.11 -5.56 5.02
CA TYR A 126 -9.71 -5.23 6.31
C TYR A 126 -10.38 -3.85 6.26
N TYR A 127 -11.57 -3.77 6.84
CA TYR A 127 -12.27 -2.49 7.03
C TYR A 127 -11.86 -1.90 8.37
N ASP A 128 -11.18 -0.78 8.32
CA ASP A 128 -10.57 -0.13 9.48
C ASP A 128 -11.15 1.27 9.70
N GLY A 129 -10.87 1.85 10.86
CA GLY A 129 -11.24 3.20 11.23
C GLY A 129 -10.15 3.90 12.04
N ILE A 130 -10.35 5.20 12.27
CA ILE A 130 -9.45 6.02 13.07
C ILE A 130 -10.08 6.24 14.42
N GLY A 131 -9.35 5.89 15.49
CA GLY A 131 -9.74 6.14 16.87
C GLY A 131 -8.67 6.92 17.64
N PHE A 132 -9.03 7.37 18.83
CA PHE A 132 -8.10 7.95 19.79
C PHE A 132 -7.81 6.91 20.86
N LEU A 133 -6.53 6.62 21.08
CA LEU A 133 -6.08 5.85 22.22
C LEU A 133 -5.79 6.80 23.37
N VAL A 134 -6.52 6.65 24.46
CA VAL A 134 -6.38 7.48 25.65
C VAL A 134 -6.13 6.62 26.88
N ASN A 135 -5.49 7.19 27.89
CA ASN A 135 -5.34 6.49 29.18
C ASN A 135 -6.74 6.31 29.80
N SER A 136 -7.07 5.07 30.20
CA SER A 136 -8.36 4.72 30.79
C SER A 136 -8.71 5.51 32.06
N LYS A 137 -7.69 5.96 32.82
CA LYS A 137 -7.87 6.78 34.02
C LYS A 137 -8.44 8.17 33.74
N LEU A 138 -8.35 8.65 32.48
CA LEU A 138 -8.92 9.94 32.10
C LEU A 138 -10.45 9.89 31.97
N GLY A 139 -11.06 8.72 31.92
CA GLY A 139 -12.51 8.54 31.84
C GLY A 139 -13.15 9.08 30.55
N VAL A 140 -12.36 9.51 29.57
CA VAL A 140 -12.81 10.09 28.29
C VAL A 140 -13.54 9.04 27.48
N LYS A 141 -14.76 9.40 27.03
CA LYS A 141 -15.64 8.51 26.22
C LYS A 141 -15.86 9.02 24.81
N SER A 142 -15.49 10.26 24.52
CA SER A 142 -15.71 10.89 23.22
C SER A 142 -14.53 11.77 22.84
N ALA A 143 -14.23 11.83 21.54
CA ALA A 143 -13.22 12.75 21.00
C ALA A 143 -13.52 14.22 21.32
N LYS A 144 -14.81 14.57 21.56
CA LYS A 144 -15.24 15.92 21.93
C LYS A 144 -14.73 16.36 23.31
N GLU A 145 -14.38 15.38 24.17
CA GLU A 145 -13.85 15.63 25.52
C GLU A 145 -12.32 15.82 25.52
N LEU A 146 -11.68 15.72 24.35
CA LEU A 146 -10.24 15.91 24.17
C LEU A 146 -9.88 17.36 23.81
N ASP A 147 -10.70 18.32 24.22
CA ASP A 147 -10.40 19.74 23.98
C ASP A 147 -9.09 20.17 24.64
N GLY A 148 -8.22 20.85 23.89
CA GLY A 148 -6.90 21.27 24.35
C GLY A 148 -5.88 20.15 24.54
N ALA A 149 -6.21 18.88 24.23
CA ALA A 149 -5.30 17.76 24.38
C ALA A 149 -4.21 17.76 23.29
N THR A 150 -2.99 17.41 23.70
CA THR A 150 -1.90 17.13 22.75
C THR A 150 -2.07 15.74 22.15
N ILE A 151 -2.13 15.64 20.82
CA ILE A 151 -2.33 14.40 20.08
C ILE A 151 -1.00 13.94 19.48
N CYS A 152 -0.52 12.77 19.88
CA CYS A 152 0.62 12.12 19.26
C CYS A 152 0.17 11.35 18.02
N ILE A 153 0.89 11.51 16.92
CA ILE A 153 0.64 10.78 15.66
C ILE A 153 1.94 10.23 15.10
N GLN A 154 1.89 9.04 14.52
CA GLN A 154 3.05 8.48 13.84
C GLN A 154 3.27 9.18 12.49
N ALA A 155 4.52 9.54 12.17
CA ALA A 155 4.87 10.11 10.88
C ALA A 155 4.61 9.11 9.73
N GLY A 156 4.22 9.61 8.54
CA GLY A 156 3.94 8.78 7.37
C GLY A 156 2.50 8.26 7.28
N TYR A 157 1.65 8.49 8.29
CA TYR A 157 0.22 8.22 8.19
C TYR A 157 -0.54 9.43 7.64
N HIS A 158 -1.55 9.19 6.78
CA HIS A 158 -2.37 10.22 6.15
C HIS A 158 -3.33 10.91 7.16
N HIS A 159 -3.55 10.31 8.32
CA HIS A 159 -4.48 10.76 9.35
C HIS A 159 -4.20 12.16 9.91
N ARG A 160 -3.03 12.73 9.62
CA ARG A 160 -2.69 14.08 10.08
C ARG A 160 -3.68 15.12 9.57
N ALA A 161 -4.08 15.04 8.30
CA ALA A 161 -5.00 16.01 7.70
C ALA A 161 -6.48 15.71 8.02
N GLU A 162 -6.85 14.43 8.14
CA GLU A 162 -8.24 14.02 8.34
C GLU A 162 -8.71 14.18 9.79
N ARG A 163 -7.84 13.92 10.77
CA ARG A 163 -8.18 14.12 12.20
C ARG A 163 -8.56 15.55 12.52
N PHE A 164 -7.94 16.52 11.87
CA PHE A 164 -8.22 17.93 12.10
C PHE A 164 -9.47 18.44 11.36
N ARG A 165 -9.95 17.71 10.33
CA ARG A 165 -11.22 18.01 9.66
C ARG A 165 -12.44 17.61 10.47
N LEU A 166 -12.31 16.61 11.33
CA LEU A 166 -13.41 16.14 12.19
C LEU A 166 -13.65 17.06 13.40
N LEU A 167 -12.71 17.98 13.67
CA LEU A 167 -12.80 18.96 14.75
C LEU A 167 -12.74 20.37 14.14
N PRO A 168 -13.85 20.87 13.53
CA PRO A 168 -13.84 22.12 12.74
C PRO A 168 -13.58 23.39 13.56
N TRP A 169 -13.53 23.30 14.88
CA TRP A 169 -13.41 24.41 15.82
C TRP A 169 -12.09 24.44 16.60
N GLN A 170 -11.17 23.51 16.34
CA GLN A 170 -9.87 23.50 17.03
C GLN A 170 -8.74 23.21 16.06
N GLN A 171 -7.83 24.15 15.91
CA GLN A 171 -6.49 23.90 15.38
C GLN A 171 -5.59 23.49 16.56
N PRO A 172 -5.30 22.20 16.76
CA PRO A 172 -4.35 21.79 17.78
C PRO A 172 -2.98 22.35 17.44
N GLN A 173 -2.36 22.99 18.41
CA GLN A 173 -0.96 23.38 18.33
C GLN A 173 -0.14 22.09 18.27
N VAL A 174 0.25 21.65 17.08
CA VAL A 174 1.13 20.50 16.90
C VAL A 174 2.55 20.98 17.13
N HIS A 175 3.09 20.77 18.33
CA HIS A 175 4.49 21.03 18.59
C HIS A 175 5.34 19.86 18.04
N PRO A 176 6.27 20.13 17.09
CA PRO A 176 7.10 19.09 16.49
C PRO A 176 8.10 18.43 17.46
N ASP A 177 8.37 19.08 18.60
CA ASP A 177 9.49 18.72 19.47
C ASP A 177 9.18 17.61 20.50
N HIS A 178 7.91 17.24 20.69
CA HIS A 178 7.55 16.21 21.68
C HIS A 178 7.77 14.76 21.25
N LEU A 179 8.17 14.52 19.99
CA LEU A 179 8.41 13.16 19.49
C LEU A 179 9.82 12.60 19.79
N ARG A 180 10.69 13.39 20.45
CA ARG A 180 12.08 12.98 20.69
C ARG A 180 12.30 12.10 21.93
N HIS A 181 11.30 11.88 22.76
CA HIS A 181 11.47 11.21 24.07
C HIS A 181 10.75 9.86 24.20
N LEU A 182 10.26 9.29 23.10
CA LEU A 182 9.70 7.93 23.11
C LEU A 182 10.65 6.99 22.35
N ARG A 183 11.79 6.71 22.97
CA ARG A 183 12.61 5.53 22.73
C ARG A 183 12.41 4.53 23.85
#